data_ad0591d020014cbc601030bee1ebca30
#
_entry.id   ad0591d020014cbc601030bee1ebca30
#
_cell.length_a   1.000
_cell.length_b   1.000
_cell.length_c   1.000
_cell.angle_alpha   90.00
_cell.angle_beta   90.00
_cell.angle_gamma   90.00
#
_symmetry.space_group_name_H-M   'P 1'
#
loop_
_entity.id
_entity.type
_entity.pdbx_description
1 polymer ?
#
loop_
_entity_poly.entity_id
_entity_poly.type
_entity_poly.pdbx_seq_one_letter_code
_entity_poly.pdbx_strand_id
1 'polypeptide(L)'
;MLEAHANVIGQKPLVLSYGELVVDRVAGLDRPGGAPLNFASALQPLLRTLGGDCLVVSRLGEDAGGGLLRDALLAHNLPPTLLQTTSDDSTGISLAQIQPKGEVVFQLEPGAWDEIAWCEPLREQAAACVGLLAGSLPLRSPASASTMLALFQTSNASIRMFDLNFRHEPEAELLTSVLEAATHVKGTVEEWIQLGTILCCQADQAHAIATELRTQFALDSCLVTNGAGGCVLLDGEGAMAGLPVGFPMDENADPIGAGDHAAAGWMFALLNGRSRRDQVAAADILGAWGASQPASAPGIPPAVRDLLA
;
A
#
# COMPACT_ATOMS: atom_id res chain seq x y z
N MET A 1 9.75 24.35 -9.20
CA MET A 1 9.30 23.05 -8.65
C MET A 1 9.97 22.65 -7.31
N LEU A 2 10.78 23.49 -6.69
CA LEU A 2 11.42 23.25 -5.37
C LEU A 2 10.59 23.81 -4.18
N GLU A 3 9.50 24.54 -4.44
CA GLU A 3 8.72 25.20 -3.37
C GLU A 3 7.56 24.34 -2.80
N ALA A 4 7.16 23.27 -3.48
CA ALA A 4 6.04 22.42 -3.02
C ALA A 4 6.42 21.47 -1.86
N HIS A 5 7.69 21.16 -1.66
CA HIS A 5 8.17 20.24 -0.62
C HIS A 5 8.48 20.94 0.71
N ALA A 6 8.45 22.28 0.77
CA ALA A 6 8.81 23.02 1.97
C ALA A 6 7.68 23.16 3.01
N ASN A 7 6.46 22.71 2.72
CA ASN A 7 5.28 23.01 3.54
C ASN A 7 4.88 21.92 4.55
N VAL A 8 5.64 20.82 4.67
CA VAL A 8 5.32 19.74 5.62
C VAL A 8 5.98 19.98 7.00
N ILE A 9 6.92 20.90 7.09
CA ILE A 9 7.58 21.25 8.38
C ILE A 9 6.63 22.11 9.20
N GLY A 10 5.85 21.49 10.08
CA GLY A 10 4.96 22.17 11.03
C GLY A 10 3.52 21.67 11.10
N GLN A 11 3.05 20.91 10.12
CA GLN A 11 1.75 20.22 10.19
C GLN A 11 1.95 18.74 10.54
N LYS A 12 1.04 18.23 11.36
CA LYS A 12 0.99 16.79 11.67
C LYS A 12 0.61 16.03 10.41
N PRO A 13 1.49 15.18 9.83
CA PRO A 13 1.19 14.51 8.59
C PRO A 13 0.01 13.53 8.75
N LEU A 14 -0.98 13.64 7.89
CA LEU A 14 -2.09 12.72 7.77
C LEU A 14 -1.92 11.90 6.49
N VAL A 15 -1.93 10.57 6.64
CA VAL A 15 -1.88 9.64 5.50
C VAL A 15 -3.15 8.81 5.46
N LEU A 16 -3.72 8.63 4.27
CA LEU A 16 -4.84 7.73 4.05
C LEU A 16 -4.38 6.45 3.38
N SER A 17 -4.83 5.31 3.90
CA SER A 17 -4.62 3.98 3.32
C SER A 17 -5.94 3.40 2.89
N TYR A 18 -6.18 3.31 1.57
CA TYR A 18 -7.47 2.98 0.99
C TYR A 18 -7.48 1.57 0.40
N GLY A 19 -8.52 0.79 0.67
CA GLY A 19 -8.76 -0.49 0.00
C GLY A 19 -9.40 -1.55 0.89
N GLU A 20 -9.11 -2.80 0.57
CA GLU A 20 -9.66 -3.98 1.22
C GLU A 20 -9.15 -4.18 2.65
N LEU A 21 -10.06 -4.42 3.56
CA LEU A 21 -9.82 -5.11 4.83
C LEU A 21 -10.48 -6.47 4.76
N VAL A 22 -9.72 -7.52 5.00
CA VAL A 22 -10.19 -8.91 4.83
C VAL A 22 -9.73 -9.79 5.98
N VAL A 23 -10.48 -10.85 6.20
CA VAL A 23 -10.06 -11.94 7.09
C VAL A 23 -9.28 -12.96 6.26
N ASP A 24 -7.99 -13.08 6.50
CA ASP A 24 -7.15 -14.12 5.90
C ASP A 24 -7.41 -15.44 6.61
N ARG A 25 -8.02 -16.38 5.91
CA ARG A 25 -8.32 -17.72 6.44
C ARG A 25 -7.30 -18.72 5.96
N VAL A 26 -6.39 -19.10 6.85
CA VAL A 26 -5.29 -20.03 6.57
C VAL A 26 -5.41 -21.24 7.49
N ALA A 27 -5.54 -22.43 6.94
CA ALA A 27 -5.68 -23.70 7.70
C ALA A 27 -6.78 -23.66 8.77
N GLY A 28 -7.89 -22.94 8.51
CA GLY A 28 -9.03 -22.81 9.42
C GLY A 28 -8.83 -21.77 10.54
N LEU A 29 -7.74 -21.02 10.52
CA LEU A 29 -7.49 -19.91 11.44
C LEU A 29 -7.76 -18.58 10.73
N ASP A 30 -8.54 -17.73 11.36
CA ASP A 30 -8.86 -16.39 10.90
C ASP A 30 -7.82 -15.39 11.43
N ARG A 31 -7.21 -14.62 10.52
CA ARG A 31 -6.22 -13.57 10.82
C ARG A 31 -6.66 -12.27 10.19
N PRO A 32 -6.39 -11.12 10.82
CA PRO A 32 -6.62 -9.83 10.16
C PRO A 32 -5.64 -9.64 8.99
N GLY A 33 -6.15 -9.16 7.86
CA GLY A 33 -5.39 -8.95 6.65
C GLY A 33 -5.91 -7.78 5.81
N GLY A 34 -5.29 -7.62 4.64
CA GLY A 34 -5.56 -6.55 3.69
C GLY A 34 -4.39 -5.56 3.60
N ALA A 35 -4.02 -5.20 2.37
CA ALA A 35 -2.90 -4.29 2.12
C ALA A 35 -3.00 -2.96 2.88
N PRO A 36 -4.19 -2.33 3.02
CA PRO A 36 -4.33 -1.10 3.80
C PRO A 36 -3.98 -1.26 5.29
N LEU A 37 -4.31 -2.40 5.92
CA LEU A 37 -3.95 -2.67 7.29
C LEU A 37 -2.44 -2.88 7.43
N ASN A 38 -1.85 -3.70 6.55
CA ASN A 38 -0.43 -4.01 6.57
C ASN A 38 0.41 -2.73 6.45
N PHE A 39 0.10 -1.90 5.44
CA PHE A 39 0.75 -0.61 5.23
C PHE A 39 0.58 0.32 6.43
N ALA A 40 -0.66 0.51 6.91
CA ALA A 40 -0.96 1.44 7.99
C ALA A 40 -0.30 1.00 9.31
N SER A 41 -0.26 -0.31 9.61
CA SER A 41 0.39 -0.84 10.82
C SER A 41 1.90 -0.58 10.84
N ALA A 42 2.54 -0.61 9.67
CA ALA A 42 3.96 -0.28 9.52
C ALA A 42 4.21 1.24 9.58
N LEU A 43 3.34 2.04 8.95
CA LEU A 43 3.53 3.48 8.85
C LEU A 43 3.16 4.23 10.14
N GLN A 44 2.10 3.82 10.86
CA GLN A 44 1.57 4.51 12.04
C GLN A 44 2.64 4.81 13.13
N PRO A 45 3.47 3.83 13.57
CA PRO A 45 4.48 4.09 14.58
C PRO A 45 5.56 5.08 14.11
N LEU A 46 5.78 5.20 12.80
CA LEU A 46 6.70 6.16 12.20
C LEU A 46 6.07 7.57 12.17
N LEU A 47 4.81 7.68 11.74
CA LEU A 47 4.09 8.97 11.72
C LEU A 47 3.93 9.56 13.12
N ARG A 48 3.76 8.72 14.14
CA ARG A 48 3.70 9.18 15.54
C ARG A 48 4.95 9.92 15.98
N THR A 49 6.12 9.61 15.44
CA THR A 49 7.35 10.37 15.74
C THR A 49 7.28 11.80 15.17
N LEU A 50 6.44 12.04 14.19
CA LEU A 50 6.17 13.33 13.56
C LEU A 50 4.90 14.00 14.10
N GLY A 51 4.23 13.37 15.07
CA GLY A 51 2.93 13.81 15.60
C GLY A 51 1.76 13.56 14.62
N GLY A 52 1.97 12.75 13.57
CA GLY A 52 1.00 12.44 12.53
C GLY A 52 0.20 11.16 12.79
N ASP A 53 -0.70 10.87 11.86
CA ASP A 53 -1.60 9.73 11.89
C ASP A 53 -1.77 9.08 10.51
N CYS A 54 -2.05 7.76 10.51
CA CYS A 54 -2.54 7.03 9.35
C CYS A 54 -4.00 6.61 9.61
N LEU A 55 -4.89 6.87 8.64
CA LEU A 55 -6.28 6.44 8.68
C LEU A 55 -6.53 5.41 7.60
N VAL A 56 -7.12 4.28 7.99
CA VAL A 56 -7.55 3.25 7.04
C VAL A 56 -8.95 3.57 6.56
N VAL A 57 -9.11 3.59 5.23
CA VAL A 57 -10.37 3.81 4.52
C VAL A 57 -10.82 2.47 3.93
N SER A 58 -11.84 1.89 4.50
CA SER A 58 -12.40 0.60 4.07
C SER A 58 -13.85 0.47 4.52
N ARG A 59 -14.51 -0.65 4.17
CA ARG A 59 -15.85 -0.98 4.64
C ARG A 59 -15.90 -2.42 5.13
N LEU A 60 -16.54 -2.66 6.25
CA LEU A 60 -16.69 -3.95 6.92
C LEU A 60 -18.15 -4.34 7.09
N GLY A 61 -18.41 -5.63 7.13
CA GLY A 61 -19.68 -6.18 7.60
C GLY A 61 -19.84 -6.01 9.13
N GLU A 62 -21.10 -5.97 9.58
CA GLU A 62 -21.45 -6.03 11.00
C GLU A 62 -21.46 -7.48 11.49
N ASP A 63 -20.30 -8.15 11.36
CA ASP A 63 -20.08 -9.56 11.67
C ASP A 63 -18.81 -9.79 12.52
N ALA A 64 -18.51 -11.05 12.82
CA ALA A 64 -17.33 -11.42 13.61
C ALA A 64 -16.01 -11.03 12.92
N GLY A 65 -15.95 -11.13 11.59
CA GLY A 65 -14.78 -10.69 10.79
C GLY A 65 -14.55 -9.20 10.91
N GLY A 66 -15.63 -8.40 10.82
CA GLY A 66 -15.57 -6.95 11.02
C GLY A 66 -15.10 -6.58 12.43
N GLY A 67 -15.54 -7.34 13.45
CA GLY A 67 -15.05 -7.20 14.81
C GLY A 67 -13.53 -7.45 14.91
N LEU A 68 -13.06 -8.59 14.36
CA LEU A 68 -11.64 -8.95 14.33
C LEU A 68 -10.76 -7.87 13.69
N LEU A 69 -11.18 -7.33 12.54
CA LEU A 69 -10.42 -6.31 11.82
C LEU A 69 -10.40 -4.97 12.57
N ARG A 70 -11.51 -4.59 13.20
CA ARG A 70 -11.58 -3.39 14.04
C ARG A 70 -10.65 -3.50 15.24
N ASP A 71 -10.62 -4.66 15.91
CA ASP A 71 -9.74 -4.90 17.05
C ASP A 71 -8.26 -4.87 16.62
N ALA A 72 -7.94 -5.39 15.44
CA ALA A 72 -6.60 -5.32 14.87
C ALA A 72 -6.16 -3.87 14.59
N LEU A 73 -7.04 -3.03 14.02
CA LEU A 73 -6.75 -1.60 13.84
C LEU A 73 -6.43 -0.93 15.18
N LEU A 74 -7.26 -1.16 16.20
CA LEU A 74 -7.06 -0.58 17.52
C LEU A 74 -5.75 -1.06 18.18
N ALA A 75 -5.39 -2.33 18.01
CA ALA A 75 -4.14 -2.90 18.52
C ALA A 75 -2.91 -2.21 17.91
N HIS A 76 -3.00 -1.72 16.66
CA HIS A 76 -1.96 -0.94 15.98
C HIS A 76 -2.07 0.58 16.22
N ASN A 77 -2.95 1.04 17.13
CA ASN A 77 -3.23 2.46 17.36
C ASN A 77 -3.70 3.20 16.10
N LEU A 78 -4.42 2.51 15.23
CA LEU A 78 -5.05 3.05 14.04
C LEU A 78 -6.51 3.44 14.36
N PRO A 79 -6.88 4.73 14.30
CA PRO A 79 -8.24 5.16 14.60
C PRO A 79 -9.21 4.65 13.50
N PRO A 80 -10.34 4.01 13.87
CA PRO A 80 -11.29 3.49 12.88
C PRO A 80 -12.27 4.58 12.37
N THR A 81 -11.84 5.82 12.28
CA THR A 81 -12.69 6.99 11.98
C THR A 81 -13.23 7.02 10.56
N LEU A 82 -12.53 6.40 9.61
CA LEU A 82 -12.96 6.29 8.21
C LEU A 82 -13.38 4.86 7.83
N LEU A 83 -13.58 4.02 8.83
CA LEU A 83 -14.05 2.67 8.63
C LEU A 83 -15.58 2.68 8.51
N GLN A 84 -16.08 2.38 7.33
CA GLN A 84 -17.51 2.24 7.06
C GLN A 84 -18.01 0.86 7.53
N THR A 85 -19.26 0.74 7.89
CA THR A 85 -19.90 -0.53 8.26
C THR A 85 -21.23 -0.73 7.55
N THR A 86 -21.61 -1.99 7.36
CA THR A 86 -22.88 -2.37 6.73
C THR A 86 -23.40 -3.69 7.31
N SER A 87 -24.72 -3.79 7.41
CA SER A 87 -25.43 -5.06 7.71
C SER A 87 -25.77 -5.86 6.44
N ASP A 88 -25.64 -5.23 5.26
CA ASP A 88 -26.11 -5.79 3.99
C ASP A 88 -25.08 -6.75 3.35
N ASP A 89 -23.77 -6.53 3.63
CA ASP A 89 -22.68 -7.31 3.11
C ASP A 89 -21.80 -7.87 4.24
N SER A 90 -21.26 -9.06 4.03
CA SER A 90 -20.29 -9.66 4.95
C SER A 90 -18.92 -9.01 4.81
N THR A 91 -18.11 -9.07 5.86
CA THR A 91 -16.69 -8.75 5.81
C THR A 91 -15.98 -9.64 4.80
N GLY A 92 -15.11 -9.09 3.97
CA GLY A 92 -14.35 -9.82 2.96
C GLY A 92 -13.49 -10.92 3.57
N ILE A 93 -13.39 -12.04 2.86
CA ILE A 93 -12.56 -13.19 3.26
C ILE A 93 -11.56 -13.49 2.16
N SER A 94 -10.32 -13.72 2.55
CA SER A 94 -9.25 -14.21 1.71
C SER A 94 -8.94 -15.66 2.11
N LEU A 95 -9.19 -16.61 1.21
CA LEU A 95 -8.98 -18.04 1.43
C LEU A 95 -7.61 -18.45 0.89
N ALA A 96 -6.70 -18.86 1.77
CA ALA A 96 -5.44 -19.46 1.35
C ALA A 96 -5.67 -20.91 0.93
N GLN A 97 -5.44 -21.22 -0.34
CA GLN A 97 -5.48 -22.55 -0.91
C GLN A 97 -4.06 -23.05 -1.21
N ILE A 98 -3.68 -24.14 -0.56
CA ILE A 98 -2.39 -24.79 -0.84
C ILE A 98 -2.59 -25.68 -2.07
N GLN A 99 -1.90 -25.32 -3.15
CA GLN A 99 -1.91 -26.10 -4.40
C GLN A 99 -1.07 -27.38 -4.24
N PRO A 100 -1.28 -28.40 -5.10
CA PRO A 100 -0.57 -29.69 -5.01
C PRO A 100 0.96 -29.59 -5.03
N LYS A 101 1.53 -28.48 -5.52
CA LYS A 101 2.98 -28.20 -5.55
C LYS A 101 3.48 -27.41 -4.35
N GLY A 102 2.62 -27.14 -3.35
CA GLY A 102 2.95 -26.36 -2.16
C GLY A 102 2.86 -24.83 -2.36
N GLU A 103 2.46 -24.38 -3.54
CA GLU A 103 2.19 -22.97 -3.81
C GLU A 103 0.89 -22.54 -3.11
N VAL A 104 0.90 -21.39 -2.43
CA VAL A 104 -0.28 -20.82 -1.78
C VAL A 104 -0.91 -19.81 -2.72
N VAL A 105 -2.17 -20.07 -3.08
CA VAL A 105 -2.98 -19.14 -3.90
C VAL A 105 -4.08 -18.58 -3.01
N PHE A 106 -4.24 -17.26 -3.01
CA PHE A 106 -5.30 -16.57 -2.29
C PHE A 106 -6.51 -16.34 -3.19
N GLN A 107 -7.65 -16.87 -2.78
CA GLN A 107 -8.94 -16.58 -3.41
C GLN A 107 -9.67 -15.55 -2.56
N LEU A 108 -9.90 -14.38 -3.14
CA LEU A 108 -10.58 -13.28 -2.48
C LEU A 108 -12.07 -13.29 -2.80
N GLU A 109 -12.89 -13.52 -1.80
CA GLU A 109 -14.34 -13.47 -1.92
C GLU A 109 -14.84 -12.01 -1.97
N PRO A 110 -15.99 -11.75 -2.61
CA PRO A 110 -16.68 -10.47 -2.49
C PRO A 110 -16.99 -10.15 -1.03
N GLY A 111 -17.00 -8.85 -0.69
CA GLY A 111 -17.31 -8.41 0.66
C GLY A 111 -17.59 -6.91 0.75
N ALA A 112 -17.90 -6.44 1.94
CA ALA A 112 -18.28 -5.04 2.17
C ALA A 112 -17.28 -4.03 1.61
N TRP A 113 -15.98 -4.34 1.55
CA TRP A 113 -14.95 -3.46 0.98
C TRP A 113 -15.08 -3.23 -0.53
N ASP A 114 -15.87 -4.03 -1.25
CA ASP A 114 -16.20 -3.78 -2.66
C ASP A 114 -17.12 -2.55 -2.83
N GLU A 115 -17.76 -2.08 -1.74
CA GLU A 115 -18.75 -1.01 -1.73
C GLU A 115 -18.32 0.20 -0.85
N ILE A 116 -17.02 0.55 -0.87
CA ILE A 116 -16.50 1.71 -0.14
C ILE A 116 -17.10 2.99 -0.75
N ALA A 117 -17.86 3.74 0.02
CA ALA A 117 -18.59 4.90 -0.44
C ALA A 117 -17.78 6.20 -0.29
N TRP A 118 -17.92 7.10 -1.27
CA TRP A 118 -17.42 8.48 -1.19
C TRP A 118 -18.36 9.32 -0.31
N CYS A 119 -18.01 9.49 0.95
CA CYS A 119 -18.83 10.16 1.97
C CYS A 119 -18.17 11.43 2.50
N GLU A 120 -18.94 12.25 3.22
CA GLU A 120 -18.45 13.55 3.73
C GLU A 120 -17.22 13.41 4.64
N PRO A 121 -17.17 12.48 5.64
CA PRO A 121 -15.98 12.31 6.46
C PRO A 121 -14.72 11.99 5.64
N LEU A 122 -14.85 11.19 4.56
CA LEU A 122 -13.73 10.87 3.68
C LEU A 122 -13.28 12.10 2.89
N ARG A 123 -14.22 12.92 2.39
CA ARG A 123 -13.89 14.18 1.68
C ARG A 123 -13.10 15.15 2.54
N GLU A 124 -13.52 15.32 3.81
CA GLU A 124 -12.84 16.21 4.74
C GLU A 124 -11.38 15.74 4.97
N GLN A 125 -11.16 14.44 5.17
CA GLN A 125 -9.82 13.90 5.38
C GLN A 125 -9.00 13.90 4.09
N ALA A 126 -9.60 13.70 2.93
CA ALA A 126 -8.93 13.83 1.63
C ALA A 126 -8.39 15.26 1.39
N ALA A 127 -9.14 16.28 1.83
CA ALA A 127 -8.67 17.66 1.75
C ALA A 127 -7.54 17.98 2.74
N ALA A 128 -7.41 17.23 3.82
CA ALA A 128 -6.41 17.44 4.87
C ALA A 128 -5.16 16.55 4.74
N CYS A 129 -5.23 15.43 4.00
CA CYS A 129 -4.13 14.48 3.91
C CYS A 129 -2.97 15.01 3.06
N VAL A 130 -1.76 14.59 3.43
CA VAL A 130 -0.51 14.88 2.69
C VAL A 130 0.01 13.68 1.92
N GLY A 131 -0.45 12.49 2.29
CA GLY A 131 -0.14 11.23 1.64
C GLY A 131 -1.37 10.35 1.48
N LEU A 132 -1.40 9.59 0.39
CA LEU A 132 -2.45 8.63 0.05
C LEU A 132 -1.80 7.38 -0.53
N LEU A 133 -2.25 6.20 -0.09
CA LEU A 133 -1.92 4.92 -0.73
C LEU A 133 -3.20 4.15 -1.05
N ALA A 134 -3.26 3.57 -2.23
CA ALA A 134 -4.21 2.53 -2.60
C ALA A 134 -3.56 1.47 -3.50
N GLY A 135 -4.01 0.23 -3.38
CA GLY A 135 -3.65 -0.85 -4.30
C GLY A 135 -4.64 -1.00 -5.46
N SER A 136 -4.40 -1.96 -6.35
CA SER A 136 -5.24 -2.22 -7.51
C SER A 136 -6.55 -2.96 -7.20
N LEU A 137 -6.63 -3.64 -6.06
CA LEU A 137 -7.75 -4.54 -5.76
C LEU A 137 -9.13 -3.85 -5.74
N PRO A 138 -9.28 -2.61 -5.22
CA PRO A 138 -10.55 -1.88 -5.29
C PRO A 138 -11.05 -1.60 -6.71
N LEU A 139 -10.19 -1.68 -7.73
CA LEU A 139 -10.58 -1.47 -9.13
C LEU A 139 -11.48 -2.58 -9.68
N ARG A 140 -11.60 -3.71 -8.98
CA ARG A 140 -12.51 -4.81 -9.39
C ARG A 140 -13.99 -4.49 -9.19
N SER A 141 -14.32 -3.54 -8.31
CA SER A 141 -15.70 -3.12 -8.03
C SER A 141 -15.95 -1.68 -8.49
N PRO A 142 -17.02 -1.41 -9.24
CA PRO A 142 -17.33 -0.06 -9.71
C PRO A 142 -17.47 0.98 -8.59
N ALA A 143 -18.06 0.63 -7.45
CA ALA A 143 -18.26 1.54 -6.33
C ALA A 143 -16.94 1.93 -5.68
N SER A 144 -16.11 0.95 -5.28
CA SER A 144 -14.80 1.21 -4.68
C SER A 144 -13.82 1.84 -5.67
N ALA A 145 -13.86 1.45 -6.97
CA ALA A 145 -13.06 2.10 -8.01
C ALA A 145 -13.42 3.59 -8.17
N SER A 146 -14.71 3.91 -8.22
CA SER A 146 -15.18 5.31 -8.30
C SER A 146 -14.72 6.14 -7.11
N THR A 147 -14.83 5.59 -5.90
CA THR A 147 -14.37 6.28 -4.67
C THR A 147 -12.86 6.45 -4.66
N MET A 148 -12.09 5.44 -5.08
CA MET A 148 -10.63 5.52 -5.21
C MET A 148 -10.22 6.62 -6.19
N LEU A 149 -10.82 6.66 -7.38
CA LEU A 149 -10.55 7.69 -8.39
C LEU A 149 -10.89 9.09 -7.86
N ALA A 150 -12.05 9.25 -7.21
CA ALA A 150 -12.41 10.52 -6.59
C ALA A 150 -11.37 10.96 -5.54
N LEU A 151 -10.89 10.03 -4.72
CA LEU A 151 -9.86 10.28 -3.70
C LEU A 151 -8.54 10.72 -4.34
N PHE A 152 -8.05 10.02 -5.38
CA PHE A 152 -6.82 10.39 -6.07
C PHE A 152 -6.90 11.73 -6.78
N GLN A 153 -8.05 12.04 -7.40
CA GLN A 153 -8.26 13.27 -8.17
C GLN A 153 -8.53 14.51 -7.32
N THR A 154 -9.14 14.34 -6.13
CA THR A 154 -9.62 15.48 -5.35
C THR A 154 -8.84 15.72 -4.05
N SER A 155 -7.98 14.78 -3.62
CA SER A 155 -7.17 14.98 -2.42
C SER A 155 -6.11 16.06 -2.62
N ASN A 156 -5.75 16.74 -1.55
CA ASN A 156 -4.62 17.67 -1.53
C ASN A 156 -3.27 16.96 -1.30
N ALA A 157 -3.24 15.63 -1.27
CA ALA A 157 -2.04 14.86 -1.04
C ALA A 157 -0.97 15.14 -2.10
N SER A 158 0.22 15.55 -1.66
CA SER A 158 1.39 15.68 -2.53
C SER A 158 1.95 14.31 -2.93
N ILE A 159 1.74 13.29 -2.11
CA ILE A 159 2.15 11.91 -2.37
C ILE A 159 0.89 11.07 -2.57
N ARG A 160 0.57 10.75 -3.83
CA ARG A 160 -0.50 9.82 -4.21
C ARG A 160 0.15 8.56 -4.76
N MET A 161 0.31 7.57 -3.88
CA MET A 161 1.02 6.33 -4.18
C MET A 161 0.02 5.25 -4.61
N PHE A 162 0.24 4.69 -5.79
CA PHE A 162 -0.46 3.53 -6.30
C PHE A 162 0.43 2.30 -6.20
N ASP A 163 0.00 1.28 -5.45
CA ASP A 163 0.67 -0.01 -5.36
C ASP A 163 0.01 -0.98 -6.34
N LEU A 164 0.76 -1.49 -7.31
CA LEU A 164 0.23 -2.38 -8.34
C LEU A 164 -0.44 -3.60 -7.73
N ASN A 165 0.24 -4.33 -6.87
CA ASN A 165 -0.27 -5.45 -6.06
C ASN A 165 -1.42 -6.24 -6.73
N PHE A 166 -1.22 -6.66 -7.99
CA PHE A 166 -2.25 -7.27 -8.81
C PHE A 166 -2.71 -8.62 -8.26
N ARG A 167 -4.00 -8.71 -7.93
CA ARG A 167 -4.71 -9.94 -7.54
C ARG A 167 -5.81 -10.30 -8.55
N HIS A 168 -6.04 -9.45 -9.52
CA HIS A 168 -6.91 -9.60 -10.68
C HIS A 168 -6.32 -8.75 -11.81
N GLU A 169 -6.84 -8.86 -12.99
CA GLU A 169 -6.46 -8.03 -14.14
C GLU A 169 -7.44 -6.85 -14.22
N PRO A 170 -7.03 -5.64 -13.81
CA PRO A 170 -7.88 -4.46 -13.91
C PRO A 170 -8.03 -4.02 -15.38
N GLU A 171 -9.13 -3.34 -15.67
CA GLU A 171 -9.34 -2.74 -17.00
C GLU A 171 -8.29 -1.65 -17.27
N ALA A 172 -7.75 -1.62 -18.50
CA ALA A 172 -6.71 -0.68 -18.91
C ALA A 172 -7.14 0.78 -18.75
N GLU A 173 -8.41 1.10 -18.96
CA GLU A 173 -8.98 2.45 -18.81
C GLU A 173 -8.98 2.91 -17.35
N LEU A 174 -9.30 2.01 -16.40
CA LEU A 174 -9.24 2.30 -14.97
C LEU A 174 -7.81 2.50 -14.51
N LEU A 175 -6.88 1.64 -14.94
CA LEU A 175 -5.45 1.79 -14.64
C LEU A 175 -4.91 3.12 -15.17
N THR A 176 -5.24 3.49 -16.41
CA THR A 176 -4.87 4.77 -17.01
C THR A 176 -5.36 5.92 -16.15
N SER A 177 -6.64 5.91 -15.74
CA SER A 177 -7.23 6.98 -14.92
C SER A 177 -6.56 7.13 -13.55
N VAL A 178 -6.14 6.01 -12.93
CA VAL A 178 -5.41 6.04 -11.66
C VAL A 178 -3.99 6.58 -11.86
N LEU A 179 -3.28 6.13 -12.91
CA LEU A 179 -1.91 6.56 -13.20
C LEU A 179 -1.85 8.06 -13.55
N GLU A 180 -2.86 8.60 -14.25
CA GLU A 180 -2.97 10.05 -14.51
C GLU A 180 -3.11 10.88 -13.22
N ALA A 181 -3.69 10.31 -12.18
CA ALA A 181 -3.90 10.99 -10.90
C ALA A 181 -2.82 10.67 -9.86
N ALA A 182 -2.05 9.60 -10.03
CA ALA A 182 -0.97 9.20 -9.14
C ALA A 182 0.26 10.12 -9.28
N THR A 183 1.09 10.15 -8.25
CA THR A 183 2.44 10.79 -8.30
C THR A 183 3.54 9.76 -8.15
N HIS A 184 3.25 8.65 -7.49
CA HIS A 184 4.20 7.58 -7.20
C HIS A 184 3.56 6.22 -7.47
N VAL A 185 4.30 5.31 -8.09
CA VAL A 185 3.82 3.95 -8.37
C VAL A 185 4.84 2.94 -7.87
N LYS A 186 4.37 1.91 -7.17
CA LYS A 186 5.17 0.79 -6.70
C LYS A 186 4.63 -0.52 -7.26
N GLY A 187 5.54 -1.44 -7.54
CA GLY A 187 5.19 -2.82 -7.94
C GLY A 187 6.41 -3.73 -7.94
N THR A 188 6.16 -5.03 -7.97
CA THR A 188 7.21 -6.03 -8.21
C THR A 188 7.64 -6.02 -9.67
N VAL A 189 8.77 -6.68 -9.97
CA VAL A 189 9.23 -6.87 -11.36
C VAL A 189 8.13 -7.48 -12.22
N GLU A 190 7.43 -8.49 -11.72
CA GLU A 190 6.36 -9.19 -12.43
C GLU A 190 5.15 -8.29 -12.68
N GLU A 191 4.75 -7.49 -11.68
CA GLU A 191 3.62 -6.57 -11.77
C GLU A 191 3.90 -5.43 -12.77
N TRP A 192 5.12 -4.91 -12.82
CA TRP A 192 5.51 -3.93 -13.83
C TRP A 192 5.45 -4.52 -15.25
N ILE A 193 5.90 -5.78 -15.46
CA ILE A 193 5.80 -6.46 -16.74
C ILE A 193 4.32 -6.67 -17.12
N GLN A 194 3.49 -7.08 -16.16
CA GLN A 194 2.05 -7.22 -16.37
C GLN A 194 1.39 -5.89 -16.75
N LEU A 195 1.69 -4.80 -16.02
CA LEU A 195 1.21 -3.46 -16.33
C LEU A 195 1.61 -3.01 -17.74
N GLY A 196 2.88 -3.24 -18.12
CA GLY A 196 3.38 -2.96 -19.46
C GLY A 196 2.61 -3.71 -20.54
N THR A 197 2.23 -4.97 -20.28
CA THR A 197 1.41 -5.78 -21.18
C THR A 197 0.00 -5.22 -21.32
N ILE A 198 -0.66 -4.87 -20.21
CA ILE A 198 -2.02 -4.31 -20.18
C ILE A 198 -2.07 -2.97 -20.93
N LEU A 199 -1.07 -2.12 -20.75
CA LEU A 199 -1.01 -0.78 -21.37
C LEU A 199 -0.28 -0.75 -22.71
N CYS A 200 0.08 -1.90 -23.27
CA CYS A 200 0.76 -2.03 -24.55
C CYS A 200 2.04 -1.20 -24.66
N CYS A 201 2.87 -1.19 -23.60
CA CYS A 201 4.17 -0.52 -23.60
C CYS A 201 5.10 -1.06 -24.68
N GLN A 202 6.05 -0.24 -25.14
CA GLN A 202 7.07 -0.66 -26.10
C GLN A 202 8.20 -1.44 -25.40
N ALA A 203 8.48 -1.11 -24.14
CA ALA A 203 9.45 -1.82 -23.32
C ALA A 203 8.92 -3.16 -22.83
N ASP A 204 9.82 -4.11 -22.56
CA ASP A 204 9.54 -5.47 -22.09
C ASP A 204 10.20 -5.80 -20.73
N GLN A 205 11.07 -4.91 -20.25
CA GLN A 205 11.75 -5.07 -18.95
C GLN A 205 11.14 -4.12 -17.92
N ALA A 206 10.93 -4.59 -16.69
CA ALA A 206 10.26 -3.87 -15.63
C ALA A 206 10.77 -2.42 -15.43
N HIS A 207 12.07 -2.23 -15.35
CA HIS A 207 12.66 -0.88 -15.18
C HIS A 207 12.44 0.03 -16.40
N ALA A 208 12.46 -0.53 -17.60
CA ALA A 208 12.21 0.21 -18.82
C ALA A 208 10.73 0.59 -18.94
N ILE A 209 9.82 -0.34 -18.61
CA ILE A 209 8.37 -0.10 -18.53
C ILE A 209 8.08 1.00 -17.49
N ALA A 210 8.64 0.89 -16.29
CA ALA A 210 8.44 1.88 -15.23
C ALA A 210 8.95 3.27 -15.67
N THR A 211 10.07 3.35 -16.41
CA THR A 211 10.60 4.60 -16.95
C THR A 211 9.70 5.16 -18.07
N GLU A 212 9.18 4.31 -18.96
CA GLU A 212 8.25 4.69 -20.03
C GLU A 212 6.97 5.27 -19.42
N LEU A 213 6.33 4.52 -18.50
CA LEU A 213 5.08 4.94 -17.86
C LEU A 213 5.27 6.16 -16.94
N ARG A 214 6.41 6.24 -16.23
CA ARG A 214 6.75 7.44 -15.46
C ARG A 214 6.74 8.69 -16.31
N THR A 215 7.30 8.59 -17.52
CA THR A 215 7.35 9.72 -18.47
C THR A 215 5.97 10.01 -19.06
N GLN A 216 5.24 8.98 -19.46
CA GLN A 216 3.92 9.09 -20.07
C GLN A 216 2.91 9.74 -19.13
N PHE A 217 2.88 9.34 -17.86
CA PHE A 217 1.93 9.82 -16.84
C PHE A 217 2.48 10.92 -15.94
N ALA A 218 3.67 11.44 -16.23
CA ALA A 218 4.34 12.48 -15.45
C ALA A 218 4.47 12.14 -13.95
N LEU A 219 4.73 10.85 -13.64
CA LEU A 219 4.95 10.42 -12.27
C LEU A 219 6.27 10.98 -11.73
N ASP A 220 6.27 11.37 -10.46
CA ASP A 220 7.47 11.85 -9.78
C ASP A 220 8.51 10.73 -9.67
N SER A 221 8.08 9.54 -9.23
CA SER A 221 8.94 8.37 -9.18
C SER A 221 8.19 7.04 -9.18
N CYS A 222 8.92 5.98 -9.55
CA CYS A 222 8.47 4.59 -9.53
C CYS A 222 9.41 3.75 -8.66
N LEU A 223 8.87 2.81 -7.89
CA LEU A 223 9.64 1.86 -7.12
C LEU A 223 9.41 0.44 -7.65
N VAL A 224 10.46 -0.19 -8.17
CA VAL A 224 10.44 -1.58 -8.60
C VAL A 224 11.03 -2.44 -7.49
N THR A 225 10.25 -3.37 -6.94
CA THR A 225 10.68 -4.29 -5.89
C THR A 225 11.00 -5.67 -6.46
N ASN A 226 12.03 -6.34 -5.94
CA ASN A 226 12.49 -7.65 -6.40
C ASN A 226 12.75 -8.62 -5.22
N GLY A 227 11.81 -8.70 -4.29
CA GLY A 227 11.93 -9.56 -3.11
C GLY A 227 13.27 -9.39 -2.39
N ALA A 228 14.00 -10.48 -2.16
CA ALA A 228 15.32 -10.45 -1.52
C ALA A 228 16.39 -9.71 -2.35
N GLY A 229 16.13 -9.40 -3.61
CA GLY A 229 17.02 -8.60 -4.46
C GLY A 229 16.97 -7.08 -4.16
N GLY A 230 16.07 -6.64 -3.28
CA GLY A 230 15.92 -5.23 -2.92
C GLY A 230 15.07 -4.43 -3.91
N CYS A 231 15.16 -3.11 -3.81
CA CYS A 231 14.34 -2.17 -4.59
C CYS A 231 15.19 -1.32 -5.52
N VAL A 232 14.56 -0.83 -6.61
CA VAL A 232 15.13 0.19 -7.51
C VAL A 232 14.14 1.34 -7.63
N LEU A 233 14.58 2.54 -7.28
CA LEU A 233 13.86 3.79 -7.48
C LEU A 233 14.20 4.36 -8.87
N LEU A 234 13.18 4.75 -9.60
CA LEU A 234 13.26 5.37 -10.91
C LEU A 234 12.58 6.75 -10.87
N ASP A 235 13.32 7.81 -11.12
CA ASP A 235 12.82 9.19 -11.13
C ASP A 235 13.46 10.04 -12.24
N GLY A 236 13.37 11.38 -12.14
CA GLY A 236 13.95 12.30 -13.11
C GLY A 236 15.48 12.28 -13.19
N GLU A 237 16.17 11.75 -12.17
CA GLU A 237 17.63 11.61 -12.11
C GLU A 237 18.12 10.22 -12.60
N GLY A 238 17.19 9.30 -12.92
CA GLY A 238 17.48 7.95 -13.39
C GLY A 238 17.26 6.88 -12.33
N ALA A 239 17.95 5.75 -12.44
CA ALA A 239 17.81 4.61 -11.53
C ALA A 239 18.71 4.74 -10.29
N MET A 240 18.17 4.41 -9.11
CA MET A 240 18.89 4.26 -7.85
C MET A 240 18.56 2.90 -7.25
N ALA A 241 19.52 1.99 -7.22
CA ALA A 241 19.35 0.70 -6.59
C ALA A 241 19.63 0.77 -5.09
N GLY A 242 18.81 0.06 -4.32
CA GLY A 242 19.04 -0.20 -2.90
C GLY A 242 20.12 -1.25 -2.67
N LEU A 243 20.39 -1.49 -1.39
CA LEU A 243 21.24 -2.59 -0.98
C LEU A 243 20.36 -3.59 -0.25
N PRO A 244 20.37 -4.87 -0.63
CA PRO A 244 19.62 -5.90 0.06
C PRO A 244 19.91 -5.88 1.56
N VAL A 245 18.84 -5.82 2.35
CA VAL A 245 18.88 -5.85 3.82
C VAL A 245 18.32 -7.18 4.28
N GLY A 246 18.90 -7.77 5.32
CA GLY A 246 18.42 -9.01 5.93
C GLY A 246 18.18 -8.86 7.42
N PHE A 247 17.09 -9.44 7.90
CA PHE A 247 16.81 -9.63 9.32
C PHE A 247 16.83 -11.12 9.65
N PRO A 248 17.08 -11.51 10.91
CA PRO A 248 16.88 -12.88 11.34
C PRO A 248 15.42 -13.30 11.04
N MET A 249 15.27 -14.43 10.33
CA MET A 249 13.97 -14.98 9.98
C MET A 249 13.34 -15.65 11.20
N ASP A 250 12.07 -15.32 11.50
CA ASP A 250 11.27 -16.15 12.40
C ASP A 250 11.06 -17.54 11.77
N GLU A 251 10.91 -18.57 12.57
CA GLU A 251 10.69 -19.94 12.07
C GLU A 251 9.36 -20.09 11.31
N ASN A 252 8.40 -19.21 11.57
CA ASN A 252 7.10 -19.14 10.91
C ASN A 252 6.98 -17.89 10.03
N ALA A 253 8.11 -17.32 9.61
CA ALA A 253 8.12 -16.10 8.80
C ALA A 253 7.29 -16.28 7.51
N ASP A 254 6.50 -15.25 7.19
CA ASP A 254 5.63 -15.20 6.02
C ASP A 254 5.90 -13.91 5.26
N PRO A 255 6.25 -13.96 3.96
CA PRO A 255 6.51 -12.76 3.16
C PRO A 255 5.24 -11.95 2.84
N ILE A 256 4.04 -12.41 3.23
CA ILE A 256 2.80 -11.64 3.04
C ILE A 256 2.91 -10.31 3.78
N GLY A 257 2.54 -9.22 3.09
CA GLY A 257 2.63 -7.86 3.62
C GLY A 257 4.01 -7.19 3.48
N ALA A 258 5.07 -7.91 3.06
CA ALA A 258 6.40 -7.32 2.87
C ALA A 258 6.38 -6.15 1.87
N GLY A 259 5.60 -6.26 0.78
CA GLY A 259 5.37 -5.20 -0.18
C GLY A 259 4.73 -3.96 0.44
N ASP A 260 3.73 -4.18 1.30
CA ASP A 260 3.02 -3.10 2.01
C ASP A 260 3.95 -2.38 2.99
N HIS A 261 4.83 -3.13 3.67
CA HIS A 261 5.88 -2.57 4.53
C HIS A 261 6.90 -1.76 3.74
N ALA A 262 7.33 -2.23 2.58
CA ALA A 262 8.21 -1.46 1.69
C ALA A 262 7.56 -0.15 1.24
N ALA A 263 6.27 -0.17 0.90
CA ALA A 263 5.50 1.04 0.59
C ALA A 263 5.44 2.01 1.78
N ALA A 264 5.29 1.50 3.00
CA ALA A 264 5.27 2.31 4.22
C ALA A 264 6.63 3.00 4.48
N GLY A 265 7.74 2.28 4.28
CA GLY A 265 9.09 2.83 4.37
C GLY A 265 9.33 3.93 3.34
N TRP A 266 8.94 3.68 2.10
CA TRP A 266 9.06 4.66 1.03
C TRP A 266 8.21 5.90 1.30
N MET A 267 6.92 5.74 1.67
CA MET A 267 6.04 6.84 2.07
C MET A 267 6.63 7.69 3.19
N PHE A 268 7.16 7.05 4.24
CA PHE A 268 7.79 7.75 5.36
C PHE A 268 8.99 8.57 4.92
N ALA A 269 9.86 8.02 4.07
CA ALA A 269 11.04 8.72 3.56
C ALA A 269 10.66 9.90 2.66
N LEU A 270 9.63 9.75 1.80
CA LEU A 270 9.09 10.82 0.97
C LEU A 270 8.52 11.97 1.82
N LEU A 271 7.71 11.66 2.84
CA LEU A 271 7.13 12.66 3.75
C LEU A 271 8.19 13.47 4.51
N ASN A 272 9.35 12.88 4.74
CA ASN A 272 10.49 13.52 5.41
C ASN A 272 11.47 14.20 4.44
N GLY A 273 11.18 14.22 3.14
CA GLY A 273 12.08 14.82 2.15
C GLY A 273 13.46 14.15 2.08
N ARG A 274 13.52 12.85 2.37
CA ARG A 274 14.78 12.09 2.41
C ARG A 274 15.41 11.97 1.02
N SER A 275 16.73 11.80 0.99
CA SER A 275 17.46 11.56 -0.24
C SER A 275 16.97 10.30 -0.96
N ARG A 276 17.20 10.21 -2.28
CA ARG A 276 16.87 9.02 -3.10
C ARG A 276 17.41 7.72 -2.49
N ARG A 277 18.65 7.79 -1.99
CA ARG A 277 19.29 6.65 -1.32
C ARG A 277 18.54 6.23 -0.07
N ASP A 278 18.12 7.18 0.75
CA ASP A 278 17.40 6.90 2.00
C ASP A 278 15.98 6.43 1.72
N GLN A 279 15.33 6.90 0.64
CA GLN A 279 14.02 6.41 0.19
C GLN A 279 14.07 4.92 -0.14
N VAL A 280 15.05 4.49 -0.94
CA VAL A 280 15.24 3.08 -1.29
C VAL A 280 15.61 2.26 -0.05
N ALA A 281 16.53 2.77 0.77
CA ALA A 281 16.93 2.10 2.00
C ALA A 281 15.74 1.89 2.97
N ALA A 282 14.86 2.88 3.12
CA ALA A 282 13.68 2.77 3.97
C ALA A 282 12.69 1.69 3.45
N ALA A 283 12.48 1.63 2.14
CA ALA A 283 11.67 0.58 1.51
C ALA A 283 12.29 -0.81 1.73
N ASP A 284 13.59 -0.97 1.49
CA ASP A 284 14.31 -2.23 1.68
C ASP A 284 14.29 -2.69 3.15
N ILE A 285 14.54 -1.78 4.10
CA ILE A 285 14.53 -2.08 5.54
C ILE A 285 13.16 -2.58 5.98
N LEU A 286 12.09 -1.84 5.69
CA LEU A 286 10.76 -2.24 6.15
C LEU A 286 10.22 -3.45 5.39
N GLY A 287 10.48 -3.58 4.10
CA GLY A 287 10.12 -4.77 3.32
C GLY A 287 10.81 -6.04 3.86
N ALA A 288 12.11 -5.97 4.13
CA ALA A 288 12.86 -7.08 4.70
C ALA A 288 12.41 -7.40 6.14
N TRP A 289 12.10 -6.39 6.96
CA TRP A 289 11.52 -6.59 8.29
C TRP A 289 10.20 -7.33 8.18
N GLY A 290 9.25 -6.84 7.38
CA GLY A 290 7.95 -7.50 7.17
C GLY A 290 8.10 -8.96 6.75
N ALA A 291 8.97 -9.24 5.76
CA ALA A 291 9.21 -10.60 5.26
C ALA A 291 9.84 -11.54 6.29
N SER A 292 10.47 -11.02 7.34
CA SER A 292 11.11 -11.82 8.39
C SER A 292 10.17 -12.21 9.54
N GLN A 293 8.92 -11.75 9.52
CA GLN A 293 7.99 -11.89 10.64
C GLN A 293 6.89 -12.94 10.34
N PRO A 294 6.26 -13.53 11.38
CA PRO A 294 5.23 -14.55 11.21
C PRO A 294 3.82 -13.99 10.92
N ALA A 295 3.69 -12.69 10.72
CA ALA A 295 2.41 -12.01 10.49
C ALA A 295 2.55 -10.94 9.40
N SER A 296 1.48 -10.71 8.65
CA SER A 296 1.42 -9.71 7.57
C SER A 296 1.45 -8.25 8.07
N ALA A 297 1.10 -8.03 9.33
CA ALA A 297 1.10 -6.72 9.99
C ALA A 297 1.90 -6.76 11.31
N PRO A 298 3.21 -7.04 11.30
CA PRO A 298 4.03 -7.01 12.50
C PRO A 298 4.23 -5.57 12.96
N GLY A 299 4.35 -5.37 14.26
CA GLY A 299 4.76 -4.06 14.80
C GLY A 299 6.19 -3.70 14.37
N ILE A 300 6.49 -2.40 14.32
CA ILE A 300 7.83 -1.91 14.02
C ILE A 300 8.54 -1.57 15.35
N PRO A 301 9.51 -2.39 15.79
CA PRO A 301 10.19 -2.16 17.04
C PRO A 301 11.14 -0.94 16.96
N PRO A 302 11.51 -0.33 18.10
CA PRO A 302 12.41 0.82 18.12
C PRO A 302 13.70 0.60 17.32
N ALA A 303 14.33 -0.56 17.46
CA ALA A 303 15.58 -0.87 16.75
C ALA A 303 15.45 -0.82 15.21
N VAL A 304 14.29 -1.19 14.65
CA VAL A 304 14.04 -1.09 13.20
C VAL A 304 13.72 0.37 12.83
N ARG A 305 12.98 1.11 13.67
CA ARG A 305 12.71 2.53 13.44
C ARG A 305 13.99 3.36 13.44
N ASP A 306 14.92 3.04 14.30
CA ASP A 306 16.21 3.74 14.42
C ASP A 306 17.08 3.60 13.15
N LEU A 307 16.87 2.53 12.34
CA LEU A 307 17.51 2.36 11.04
C LEU A 307 16.99 3.33 9.96
N LEU A 308 15.84 3.98 10.18
CA LEU A 308 15.20 4.92 9.27
C LEU A 308 15.49 6.39 9.63
N ALA A 309 16.21 6.63 10.73
CA ALA A 309 16.56 7.96 11.26
C ALA A 309 17.67 8.72 10.41
#